data_978282b6f807df1a165419b57244507b
#
_entry.id   978282b6f807df1a165419b57244507b
#
_cell.length_a   1.000
_cell.length_b   1.000
_cell.length_c   1.000
_cell.angle_alpha   90.00
_cell.angle_beta   90.00
_cell.angle_gamma   90.00
#
_symmetry.space_group_name_H-M   'P 1'
#
loop_
_entity.id
_entity.type
_entity.pdbx_description
1 polymer ?
#
loop_
_entity_poly.entity_id
_entity_poly.type
_entity_poly.pdbx_seq_one_letter_code
_entity_poly.pdbx_strand_id
1 'polypeptide(L)'
;MSSYKQIKEAEQLSELLAVSEQRLSRYIFQGVDFSSETDAALRHTYHKCIFYSCRLPLGLKRQSKDCLFLPNMGETFYFPSHLYTPEELYQGYDPSQPCSFDGCYDSKVYRHYIRKGKHASDAKEALARALHDHSIGDCLRDFLRHYDKRRLIGIMGGHKLSRLDKSYAQVAHLTKRLTEKGYLMVTGGGPGAMEATHLGAWMARRTDEELQEALSILHAAPLYDDSGWLRTAWQVRERFPNPAYESLGIPTWLYGHEPSTPFATNIAKFFDNSIREDGILTIAGGGIIFTPGSAGTLQEIFQEAVHNHYLTFGYSTPMVFLGTKFWTEQVPVWPLIQHLVKSGTYQNLILCLTDREEEAEKALCAPDDELRMKD
;
A
#
# COMPACT_ATOMS: atom_id res chain seq x y z
N MET A 1 15.91 -1.87 10.88
CA MET A 1 16.51 -0.51 10.98
C MET A 1 15.40 0.41 11.43
N SER A 2 15.58 1.30 12.42
CA SER A 2 14.51 2.20 12.84
C SER A 2 14.20 3.22 11.74
N SER A 3 12.92 3.56 11.54
CA SER A 3 12.45 4.60 10.61
C SER A 3 13.06 5.97 10.95
N TYR A 4 13.04 6.85 9.97
CA TYR A 4 13.36 8.26 10.20
C TYR A 4 12.24 8.93 11.03
N LYS A 5 12.64 9.74 12.01
CA LYS A 5 11.72 10.61 12.74
C LYS A 5 11.62 11.95 12.01
N GLN A 6 10.41 12.45 11.79
CA GLN A 6 10.23 13.71 11.07
C GLN A 6 9.94 14.87 12.01
N ILE A 7 10.57 16.02 11.73
CA ILE A 7 10.39 17.31 12.41
C ILE A 7 10.00 18.33 11.35
N LYS A 8 8.79 18.86 11.44
CA LYS A 8 8.23 19.84 10.49
C LYS A 8 7.88 21.17 11.15
N GLU A 9 7.56 21.15 12.44
CA GLU A 9 7.08 22.31 13.19
C GLU A 9 8.19 22.88 14.09
N ALA A 10 8.14 24.18 14.31
CA ALA A 10 9.11 24.88 15.16
C ALA A 10 9.05 24.38 16.61
N GLU A 11 7.86 24.08 17.13
CA GLU A 11 7.66 23.54 18.47
C GLU A 11 8.33 22.19 18.63
N GLN A 12 8.19 21.27 17.66
CA GLN A 12 8.83 19.96 17.67
C GLN A 12 10.36 20.10 17.68
N LEU A 13 10.89 21.07 16.91
CA LEU A 13 12.33 21.35 16.89
C LEU A 13 12.79 21.86 18.26
N SER A 14 12.09 22.84 18.85
CA SER A 14 12.44 23.41 20.16
C SER A 14 12.40 22.34 21.26
N GLU A 15 11.36 21.50 21.30
CA GLU A 15 11.27 20.37 22.24
C GLU A 15 12.44 19.40 22.09
N LEU A 16 12.78 19.02 20.85
CA LEU A 16 13.89 18.12 20.56
C LEU A 16 15.23 18.71 21.02
N LEU A 17 15.47 20.00 20.80
CA LEU A 17 16.70 20.68 21.12
C LEU A 17 16.79 21.14 22.59
N ALA A 18 15.69 21.16 23.34
CA ALA A 18 15.66 21.48 24.77
C ALA A 18 16.29 20.37 25.63
N VAL A 19 16.35 19.15 25.14
CA VAL A 19 17.01 18.03 25.84
C VAL A 19 18.50 18.27 25.88
N SER A 20 19.19 17.77 26.91
CA SER A 20 20.65 17.86 27.05
C SER A 20 21.37 17.28 25.82
N GLU A 21 22.58 17.73 25.56
CA GLU A 21 23.43 17.34 24.43
C GLU A 21 23.29 15.86 24.06
N GLN A 22 22.80 15.59 22.83
CA GLN A 22 22.54 14.25 22.34
C GLN A 22 23.04 14.06 20.93
N ARG A 23 23.31 12.80 20.60
CA ARG A 23 23.49 12.37 19.21
C ARG A 23 22.12 12.12 18.57
N LEU A 24 21.66 13.06 17.76
CA LEU A 24 20.43 12.94 16.97
C LEU A 24 20.70 12.08 15.73
N SER A 25 20.02 10.96 15.60
CA SER A 25 20.24 10.03 14.50
C SER A 25 18.95 9.71 13.76
N ARG A 26 19.02 9.75 12.42
CA ARG A 26 17.88 9.43 11.53
C ARG A 26 16.66 10.34 11.75
N TYR A 27 16.91 11.63 11.82
CA TYR A 27 15.85 12.64 11.74
C TYR A 27 15.76 13.22 10.32
N ILE A 28 14.56 13.51 9.88
CA ILE A 28 14.28 14.35 8.73
C ILE A 28 13.75 15.66 9.25
N PHE A 29 14.56 16.72 9.10
CA PHE A 29 14.15 18.08 9.37
C PHE A 29 13.64 18.70 8.08
N GLN A 30 12.38 19.10 8.04
CA GLN A 30 11.75 19.62 6.83
C GLN A 30 11.18 21.02 7.04
N GLY A 31 11.72 21.99 6.33
CA GLY A 31 11.21 23.37 6.32
C GLY A 31 11.45 24.15 7.61
N VAL A 32 12.12 23.56 8.60
CA VAL A 32 12.32 24.20 9.91
C VAL A 32 13.50 25.17 9.91
N ASP A 33 13.36 26.23 10.70
CA ASP A 33 14.37 27.28 10.89
C ASP A 33 15.14 27.06 12.21
N PHE A 34 16.41 26.67 12.08
CA PHE A 34 17.31 26.47 13.22
C PHE A 34 17.94 27.78 13.70
N SER A 35 17.73 28.91 13.04
CA SER A 35 18.40 30.16 13.38
C SER A 35 17.97 30.74 14.71
N SER A 36 16.72 30.49 15.13
CA SER A 36 16.18 30.83 16.46
C SER A 36 16.77 29.96 17.58
N GLU A 37 17.26 28.79 17.27
CA GLU A 37 17.77 27.77 18.20
C GLU A 37 19.28 27.49 18.00
N THR A 38 20.03 28.47 17.50
CA THR A 38 21.41 28.28 17.05
C THR A 38 22.29 27.61 18.10
N ASP A 39 22.29 28.10 19.34
CA ASP A 39 23.16 27.56 20.40
C ASP A 39 22.74 26.15 20.82
N ALA A 40 21.43 25.90 20.89
CA ALA A 40 20.90 24.56 21.16
C ALA A 40 21.24 23.59 20.03
N ALA A 41 21.05 23.99 18.78
CA ALA A 41 21.34 23.18 17.60
C ALA A 41 22.82 22.81 17.49
N LEU A 42 23.73 23.73 17.82
CA LEU A 42 25.18 23.50 17.77
C LEU A 42 25.73 22.65 18.93
N ARG A 43 24.95 22.45 20.00
CA ARG A 43 25.29 21.49 21.07
C ARG A 43 25.08 20.04 20.70
N HIS A 44 24.22 19.78 19.69
CA HIS A 44 23.87 18.42 19.26
C HIS A 44 24.80 17.95 18.13
N THR A 45 25.00 16.64 18.05
CA THR A 45 25.64 15.99 16.90
C THR A 45 24.58 15.27 16.06
N TYR A 46 24.71 15.36 14.75
CA TYR A 46 23.74 14.80 13.81
C TYR A 46 24.37 13.65 13.03
N HIS A 47 23.66 12.53 12.94
CA HIS A 47 24.12 11.33 12.27
C HIS A 47 23.03 10.75 11.36
N LYS A 48 23.35 10.58 10.08
CA LYS A 48 22.38 10.06 9.08
C LYS A 48 21.06 10.82 9.09
N CYS A 49 21.10 12.12 9.35
CA CYS A 49 19.94 13.00 9.27
C CYS A 49 19.81 13.59 7.87
N ILE A 50 18.59 14.00 7.55
CA ILE A 50 18.28 14.71 6.30
C ILE A 50 17.74 16.09 6.68
N PHE A 51 18.37 17.13 6.16
CA PHE A 51 17.92 18.52 6.29
C PHE A 51 17.36 18.96 4.96
N TYR A 52 16.04 19.02 4.87
CA TYR A 52 15.32 19.40 3.65
C TYR A 52 14.73 20.78 3.79
N SER A 53 15.13 21.71 2.92
CA SER A 53 14.60 23.09 2.90
C SER A 53 14.73 23.81 4.26
N CYS A 54 15.71 23.44 5.09
CA CYS A 54 15.94 24.04 6.41
C CYS A 54 16.83 25.28 6.33
N ARG A 55 16.56 26.27 7.20
CA ARG A 55 17.51 27.34 7.47
C ARG A 55 18.43 26.90 8.60
N LEU A 56 19.73 26.80 8.31
CA LEU A 56 20.72 26.21 9.20
C LEU A 56 21.72 27.26 9.70
N PRO A 57 22.12 27.23 11.00
CA PRO A 57 23.15 28.10 11.51
C PRO A 57 24.53 27.75 10.93
N LEU A 58 25.41 28.77 10.90
CA LEU A 58 26.81 28.59 10.50
C LEU A 58 27.47 27.56 11.42
N GLY A 59 28.11 26.56 10.84
CA GLY A 59 28.80 25.51 11.58
C GLY A 59 28.06 24.17 11.68
N LEU A 60 26.72 24.13 11.66
CA LEU A 60 25.97 22.89 11.80
C LEU A 60 26.35 21.84 10.74
N LYS A 61 26.57 22.25 9.50
CA LYS A 61 27.02 21.35 8.42
C LYS A 61 28.37 20.69 8.71
N ARG A 62 29.26 21.37 9.45
CA ARG A 62 30.59 20.80 9.82
C ARG A 62 30.49 19.70 10.85
N GLN A 63 29.46 19.74 11.70
CA GLN A 63 29.21 18.76 12.76
C GLN A 63 28.38 17.56 12.25
N SER A 64 27.91 17.60 11.00
CA SER A 64 26.92 16.67 10.42
C SER A 64 27.44 16.03 9.14
N LYS A 65 28.67 15.46 9.20
CA LYS A 65 29.42 15.00 8.01
C LYS A 65 28.74 13.87 7.22
N ASP A 66 27.93 13.03 7.86
CA ASP A 66 27.20 11.92 7.25
C ASP A 66 25.70 12.21 7.06
N CYS A 67 25.34 13.48 7.10
CA CYS A 67 23.98 13.96 6.89
C CYS A 67 23.78 14.48 5.46
N LEU A 68 22.54 14.40 4.99
CA LEU A 68 22.14 14.91 3.68
C LEU A 68 21.51 16.30 3.83
N PHE A 69 21.99 17.26 3.04
CA PHE A 69 21.48 18.62 3.01
C PHE A 69 20.86 18.91 1.65
N LEU A 70 19.56 19.03 1.63
CA LEU A 70 18.78 19.23 0.41
C LEU A 70 18.18 20.63 0.40
N PRO A 71 18.30 21.35 -0.72
CA PRO A 71 17.63 22.62 -0.89
C PRO A 71 16.12 22.41 -0.98
N ASN A 72 15.34 23.50 -0.95
CA ASN A 72 13.91 23.43 -1.28
C ASN A 72 13.73 22.88 -2.69
N MET A 73 13.10 21.70 -2.79
CA MET A 73 12.82 21.04 -4.05
C MET A 73 11.38 21.26 -4.53
N GLY A 74 10.61 22.12 -3.87
CA GLY A 74 9.20 22.40 -4.14
C GLY A 74 8.29 21.88 -3.04
N GLU A 75 7.07 22.38 -3.02
CA GLU A 75 6.10 22.10 -1.95
C GLU A 75 5.20 20.88 -2.22
N THR A 76 5.45 20.15 -3.32
CA THR A 76 4.51 19.14 -3.81
C THR A 76 4.67 17.78 -3.12
N PHE A 77 5.87 17.47 -2.61
CA PHE A 77 6.14 16.18 -1.99
C PHE A 77 6.54 16.31 -0.53
N TYR A 78 5.97 15.43 0.28
CA TYR A 78 6.42 15.23 1.65
C TYR A 78 7.45 14.10 1.70
N PHE A 79 8.26 14.10 2.76
CA PHE A 79 9.00 12.92 3.17
C PHE A 79 8.15 12.24 4.25
N PRO A 80 7.38 11.19 3.91
CA PRO A 80 6.50 10.57 4.89
C PRO A 80 7.32 9.91 6.00
N SER A 81 6.85 10.06 7.24
CA SER A 81 7.40 9.38 8.43
C SER A 81 6.55 8.21 8.89
N HIS A 82 5.43 7.99 8.23
CA HIS A 82 4.48 6.90 8.42
C HIS A 82 3.79 6.60 7.09
N LEU A 83 3.06 5.49 7.02
CA LEU A 83 2.22 5.17 5.87
C LEU A 83 1.07 6.17 5.78
N TYR A 84 0.70 6.54 4.58
CA TYR A 84 -0.46 7.42 4.38
C TYR A 84 -1.74 6.79 4.89
N THR A 85 -2.65 7.63 5.38
CA THR A 85 -4.04 7.27 5.60
C THR A 85 -4.91 7.83 4.48
N PRO A 86 -6.13 7.30 4.27
CA PRO A 86 -7.08 7.91 3.35
C PRO A 86 -7.40 9.37 3.68
N GLU A 87 -7.47 9.73 4.96
CA GLU A 87 -7.72 11.09 5.42
C GLU A 87 -6.64 12.06 4.94
N GLU A 88 -5.37 11.63 4.95
CA GLU A 88 -4.25 12.44 4.46
C GLU A 88 -4.29 12.57 2.93
N LEU A 89 -4.50 11.47 2.20
CA LEU A 89 -4.56 11.50 0.74
C LEU A 89 -5.74 12.33 0.24
N TYR A 90 -6.89 12.24 0.91
CA TYR A 90 -8.11 12.95 0.57
C TYR A 90 -8.34 14.21 1.41
N GLN A 91 -7.31 14.75 2.06
CA GLN A 91 -7.43 15.97 2.83
C GLN A 91 -8.01 17.12 1.97
N GLY A 92 -9.13 17.70 2.43
CA GLY A 92 -9.88 18.72 1.72
C GLY A 92 -10.99 18.20 0.80
N TYR A 93 -11.21 16.90 0.74
CA TYR A 93 -12.37 16.32 0.06
C TYR A 93 -13.64 16.53 0.88
N ASP A 94 -14.68 17.04 0.23
CA ASP A 94 -16.04 17.18 0.75
C ASP A 94 -16.98 16.26 -0.06
N PRO A 95 -17.54 15.19 0.54
CA PRO A 95 -18.44 14.28 -0.15
C PRO A 95 -19.68 14.95 -0.75
N SER A 96 -20.11 16.12 -0.24
CA SER A 96 -21.21 16.90 -0.81
C SER A 96 -20.81 17.65 -2.09
N GLN A 97 -19.52 17.82 -2.33
CA GLN A 97 -18.94 18.55 -3.45
C GLN A 97 -17.92 17.67 -4.21
N PRO A 98 -18.33 16.80 -5.13
CA PRO A 98 -17.42 15.87 -5.82
C PRO A 98 -16.20 16.53 -6.47
N CYS A 99 -16.33 17.76 -6.96
CA CYS A 99 -15.22 18.53 -7.54
C CYS A 99 -14.14 18.93 -6.51
N SER A 100 -14.41 18.82 -5.22
CA SER A 100 -13.42 19.07 -4.16
C SER A 100 -12.27 18.06 -4.18
N PHE A 101 -12.45 16.90 -4.83
CA PHE A 101 -11.40 15.91 -5.07
C PHE A 101 -10.17 16.54 -5.74
N ASP A 102 -10.36 17.48 -6.65
CA ASP A 102 -9.27 18.18 -7.31
C ASP A 102 -8.38 18.98 -6.34
N GLY A 103 -8.92 19.34 -5.17
CA GLY A 103 -8.21 20.02 -4.11
C GLY A 103 -7.41 19.11 -3.17
N CYS A 104 -7.62 17.78 -3.23
CA CYS A 104 -6.96 16.83 -2.33
C CYS A 104 -5.45 16.72 -2.59
N TYR A 105 -4.72 16.27 -1.57
CA TYR A 105 -3.29 16.02 -1.68
C TYR A 105 -2.98 15.03 -2.80
N ASP A 106 -3.66 13.90 -2.86
CA ASP A 106 -3.47 12.86 -3.88
C ASP A 106 -3.63 13.39 -5.30
N SER A 107 -4.70 14.15 -5.56
CA SER A 107 -4.95 14.76 -6.86
C SER A 107 -3.91 15.83 -7.22
N LYS A 108 -3.45 16.64 -6.26
CA LYS A 108 -2.39 17.64 -6.46
C LYS A 108 -1.08 16.99 -6.85
N VAL A 109 -0.68 15.91 -6.16
CA VAL A 109 0.53 15.15 -6.47
C VAL A 109 0.44 14.51 -7.85
N TYR A 110 -0.69 13.87 -8.17
CA TYR A 110 -0.90 13.27 -9.49
C TYR A 110 -0.82 14.28 -10.62
N ARG A 111 -1.47 15.43 -10.51
CA ARG A 111 -1.41 16.49 -11.53
C ARG A 111 0.01 17.06 -11.67
N HIS A 112 0.75 17.19 -10.58
CA HIS A 112 2.15 17.57 -10.62
C HIS A 112 2.98 16.52 -11.37
N TYR A 113 2.78 15.25 -11.03
CA TYR A 113 3.45 14.11 -11.66
C TYR A 113 3.23 14.07 -13.18
N ILE A 114 1.98 14.27 -13.65
CA ILE A 114 1.65 14.32 -15.08
C ILE A 114 2.29 15.53 -15.74
N ARG A 115 2.23 16.70 -15.12
CA ARG A 115 2.81 17.96 -15.66
C ARG A 115 4.33 17.87 -15.79
N LYS A 116 5.02 17.23 -14.86
CA LYS A 116 6.47 17.04 -14.86
C LYS A 116 6.94 15.85 -15.70
N GLY A 117 6.01 15.06 -16.18
CA GLY A 117 6.26 13.85 -16.95
C GLY A 117 6.44 12.61 -16.08
N LYS A 118 5.97 11.47 -16.58
CA LYS A 118 6.12 10.17 -15.89
C LYS A 118 7.60 9.83 -15.64
N HIS A 119 8.46 10.15 -16.59
CA HIS A 119 9.91 10.18 -16.40
C HIS A 119 10.32 11.62 -16.10
N ALA A 120 10.87 11.84 -14.91
CA ALA A 120 11.27 13.18 -14.50
C ALA A 120 12.32 13.76 -15.48
N SER A 121 12.04 14.92 -16.03
CA SER A 121 12.90 15.58 -17.02
C SER A 121 14.07 16.34 -16.39
N ASP A 122 14.00 16.63 -15.09
CA ASP A 122 15.05 17.31 -14.35
C ASP A 122 15.51 16.50 -13.12
N ALA A 123 16.79 16.63 -12.78
CA ALA A 123 17.41 15.88 -11.70
C ALA A 123 16.81 16.20 -10.31
N LYS A 124 16.31 17.43 -10.11
CA LYS A 124 15.68 17.83 -8.86
C LYS A 124 14.38 17.07 -8.61
N GLU A 125 13.53 16.98 -9.63
CA GLU A 125 12.28 16.23 -9.58
C GLU A 125 12.54 14.72 -9.41
N ALA A 126 13.51 14.17 -10.18
CA ALA A 126 13.91 12.76 -10.05
C ALA A 126 14.37 12.43 -8.63
N LEU A 127 15.22 13.29 -8.05
CA LEU A 127 15.70 13.11 -6.68
C LEU A 127 14.57 13.22 -5.65
N ALA A 128 13.63 14.16 -5.83
CA ALA A 128 12.50 14.34 -4.93
C ALA A 128 11.61 13.08 -4.88
N ARG A 129 11.28 12.51 -6.05
CA ARG A 129 10.51 11.26 -6.15
C ARG A 129 11.27 10.08 -5.53
N ALA A 130 12.54 9.94 -5.82
CA ALA A 130 13.36 8.85 -5.25
C ALA A 130 13.45 8.93 -3.71
N LEU A 131 13.59 10.13 -3.16
CA LEU A 131 13.60 10.34 -1.71
C LEU A 131 12.25 10.06 -1.07
N HIS A 132 11.15 10.46 -1.72
CA HIS A 132 9.81 10.13 -1.28
C HIS A 132 9.64 8.60 -1.23
N ASP A 133 9.96 7.90 -2.31
CA ASP A 133 9.79 6.45 -2.43
C ASP A 133 10.69 5.70 -1.44
N HIS A 134 11.90 6.20 -1.19
CA HIS A 134 12.74 5.68 -0.12
C HIS A 134 12.09 5.84 1.26
N SER A 135 11.54 7.01 1.56
CA SER A 135 10.91 7.29 2.86
C SER A 135 9.67 6.43 3.08
N ILE A 136 8.76 6.34 2.09
CA ILE A 136 7.56 5.50 2.22
C ILE A 136 7.92 4.01 2.28
N GLY A 137 8.98 3.58 1.58
CA GLY A 137 9.52 2.23 1.66
C GLY A 137 10.09 1.89 3.04
N ASP A 138 10.72 2.86 3.73
CA ASP A 138 11.16 2.69 5.13
C ASP A 138 9.96 2.53 6.06
N CYS A 139 8.93 3.38 5.91
CA CYS A 139 7.69 3.27 6.68
C CYS A 139 7.00 1.92 6.46
N LEU A 140 6.96 1.44 5.21
CA LEU A 140 6.41 0.13 4.87
C LEU A 140 7.18 -1.01 5.56
N ARG A 141 8.51 -0.97 5.53
CA ARG A 141 9.34 -1.98 6.20
C ARG A 141 9.14 -1.97 7.72
N ASP A 142 9.01 -0.79 8.32
CA ASP A 142 8.76 -0.68 9.76
C ASP A 142 7.36 -1.18 10.14
N PHE A 143 6.33 -0.87 9.35
CA PHE A 143 4.98 -1.40 9.53
C PHE A 143 4.97 -2.93 9.46
N LEU A 144 5.59 -3.51 8.44
CA LEU A 144 5.62 -4.95 8.23
C LEU A 144 6.38 -5.74 9.31
N ARG A 145 7.23 -5.11 10.11
CA ARG A 145 7.92 -5.78 11.23
C ARG A 145 6.99 -6.25 12.34
N HIS A 146 5.79 -5.69 12.41
CA HIS A 146 4.79 -6.06 13.40
C HIS A 146 3.96 -7.29 12.98
N TYR A 147 4.21 -7.81 11.75
CA TYR A 147 3.45 -8.92 11.18
C TYR A 147 4.37 -10.10 10.83
N ASP A 148 3.88 -11.30 11.08
CA ASP A 148 4.46 -12.51 10.48
C ASP A 148 4.14 -12.53 8.99
N LYS A 149 5.14 -12.73 8.13
CA LYS A 149 4.97 -12.79 6.68
C LYS A 149 3.93 -13.83 6.25
N ARG A 150 3.83 -14.95 6.96
CA ARG A 150 2.84 -16.00 6.73
C ARG A 150 1.40 -15.56 7.00
N ARG A 151 1.22 -14.40 7.65
CA ARG A 151 -0.08 -13.79 7.93
C ARG A 151 -0.44 -12.67 6.97
N LEU A 152 0.33 -12.47 5.89
CA LEU A 152 0.05 -11.48 4.86
C LEU A 152 -0.51 -12.18 3.64
N ILE A 153 -1.74 -11.85 3.25
CA ILE A 153 -2.39 -12.38 2.05
C ILE A 153 -2.56 -11.27 1.03
N GLY A 154 -2.04 -11.52 -0.17
CA GLY A 154 -2.19 -10.63 -1.31
C GLY A 154 -3.46 -10.93 -2.11
N ILE A 155 -4.14 -9.90 -2.62
CA ILE A 155 -5.22 -10.05 -3.60
C ILE A 155 -4.85 -9.27 -4.85
N MET A 156 -4.80 -10.01 -5.97
CA MET A 156 -4.53 -9.48 -7.31
C MET A 156 -5.78 -9.63 -8.17
N GLY A 157 -6.18 -8.55 -8.82
CA GLY A 157 -7.40 -8.58 -9.64
C GLY A 157 -7.71 -7.27 -10.33
N GLY A 158 -8.78 -7.29 -11.14
CA GLY A 158 -9.15 -6.18 -12.01
C GLY A 158 -9.65 -4.95 -11.25
N HIS A 159 -9.11 -3.78 -11.58
CA HIS A 159 -9.61 -2.48 -11.10
C HIS A 159 -11.01 -2.13 -11.64
N LYS A 160 -11.42 -2.77 -12.75
CA LYS A 160 -12.73 -2.56 -13.39
C LYS A 160 -13.85 -3.44 -12.83
N LEU A 161 -13.56 -4.25 -11.81
CA LEU A 161 -14.60 -5.05 -11.17
C LEU A 161 -15.64 -4.12 -10.57
N SER A 162 -16.89 -4.23 -11.06
CA SER A 162 -18.01 -3.43 -10.59
C SER A 162 -18.40 -3.82 -9.17
N ARG A 163 -18.80 -2.85 -8.37
CA ARG A 163 -19.39 -3.08 -7.03
C ARG A 163 -20.69 -3.88 -7.08
N LEU A 164 -21.37 -3.95 -8.24
CA LEU A 164 -22.56 -4.79 -8.48
C LEU A 164 -22.19 -6.24 -8.83
N ASP A 165 -20.94 -6.53 -9.13
CA ASP A 165 -20.51 -7.87 -9.49
C ASP A 165 -20.55 -8.80 -8.26
N LYS A 166 -21.02 -10.02 -8.45
CA LYS A 166 -21.03 -11.02 -7.39
C LYS A 166 -19.61 -11.30 -6.84
N SER A 167 -18.62 -11.24 -7.70
CA SER A 167 -17.23 -11.44 -7.31
C SER A 167 -16.73 -10.34 -6.38
N TYR A 168 -17.24 -9.09 -6.48
CA TYR A 168 -16.90 -8.02 -5.55
C TYR A 168 -17.39 -8.35 -4.13
N ALA A 169 -18.66 -8.70 -3.98
CA ALA A 169 -19.21 -9.11 -2.69
C ALA A 169 -18.49 -10.36 -2.14
N GLN A 170 -18.22 -11.33 -3.00
CA GLN A 170 -17.49 -12.56 -2.65
C GLN A 170 -16.09 -12.25 -2.09
N VAL A 171 -15.34 -11.37 -2.73
CA VAL A 171 -14.03 -10.94 -2.23
C VAL A 171 -14.18 -10.25 -0.87
N ALA A 172 -15.16 -9.35 -0.70
CA ALA A 172 -15.38 -8.66 0.57
C ALA A 172 -15.73 -9.63 1.70
N HIS A 173 -16.59 -10.62 1.48
CA HIS A 173 -16.92 -11.65 2.47
C HIS A 173 -15.70 -12.51 2.82
N LEU A 174 -14.96 -12.99 1.83
CA LEU A 174 -13.77 -13.81 2.04
C LEU A 174 -12.72 -13.06 2.87
N THR A 175 -12.42 -11.81 2.48
CA THR A 175 -11.36 -11.02 3.15
C THR A 175 -11.78 -10.56 4.54
N LYS A 176 -13.09 -10.33 4.79
CA LYS A 176 -13.63 -10.13 6.15
C LYS A 176 -13.26 -11.32 7.05
N ARG A 177 -13.56 -12.55 6.61
CA ARG A 177 -13.28 -13.77 7.39
C ARG A 177 -11.78 -14.00 7.60
N LEU A 178 -10.96 -13.79 6.56
CA LEU A 178 -9.50 -13.92 6.66
C LEU A 178 -8.94 -12.89 7.65
N THR A 179 -9.43 -11.66 7.61
CA THR A 179 -9.02 -10.61 8.56
C THR A 179 -9.40 -10.96 9.99
N GLU A 180 -10.60 -11.50 10.23
CA GLU A 180 -11.05 -11.98 11.54
C GLU A 180 -10.18 -13.12 12.09
N LYS A 181 -9.53 -13.89 11.23
CA LYS A 181 -8.54 -14.91 11.57
C LYS A 181 -7.12 -14.35 11.80
N GLY A 182 -6.95 -13.04 11.72
CA GLY A 182 -5.69 -12.36 11.99
C GLY A 182 -4.75 -12.27 10.79
N TYR A 183 -5.26 -12.40 9.57
CA TYR A 183 -4.48 -12.13 8.37
C TYR A 183 -4.53 -10.65 8.00
N LEU A 184 -3.39 -10.07 7.62
CA LEU A 184 -3.30 -8.74 7.04
C LEU A 184 -3.57 -8.82 5.52
N MET A 185 -4.58 -8.11 5.05
CA MET A 185 -4.91 -8.02 3.64
C MET A 185 -4.03 -6.99 2.94
N VAL A 186 -3.42 -7.37 1.81
CA VAL A 186 -2.51 -6.53 1.02
C VAL A 186 -2.97 -6.48 -0.43
N THR A 187 -3.07 -5.28 -1.00
CA THR A 187 -3.42 -5.09 -2.42
C THR A 187 -2.67 -3.91 -3.05
N GLY A 188 -2.87 -3.71 -4.36
CA GLY A 188 -2.45 -2.50 -5.05
C GLY A 188 -3.19 -1.22 -4.63
N GLY A 189 -4.13 -1.27 -3.69
CA GLY A 189 -4.78 -0.11 -3.08
C GLY A 189 -5.71 0.69 -3.99
N GLY A 190 -6.09 0.16 -5.16
CA GLY A 190 -6.99 0.80 -6.12
C GLY A 190 -8.46 0.35 -5.99
N PRO A 191 -9.28 0.63 -7.02
CA PRO A 191 -10.68 0.21 -7.08
C PRO A 191 -10.86 -1.27 -7.41
N GLY A 192 -12.09 -1.71 -7.51
CA GLY A 192 -12.48 -3.07 -7.92
C GLY A 192 -12.15 -4.13 -6.88
N ALA A 193 -11.47 -5.20 -7.28
CA ALA A 193 -11.12 -6.30 -6.37
C ALA A 193 -10.24 -5.82 -5.19
N MET A 194 -9.39 -4.83 -5.42
CA MET A 194 -8.57 -4.22 -4.37
C MET A 194 -9.43 -3.49 -3.34
N GLU A 195 -10.41 -2.69 -3.79
CA GLU A 195 -11.35 -2.03 -2.89
C GLU A 195 -12.19 -3.04 -2.11
N ALA A 196 -12.74 -4.07 -2.78
CA ALA A 196 -13.53 -5.13 -2.13
C ALA A 196 -12.74 -5.81 -0.99
N THR A 197 -11.46 -6.02 -1.20
CA THR A 197 -10.55 -6.58 -0.19
C THR A 197 -10.47 -5.71 1.05
N HIS A 198 -10.23 -4.42 0.86
CA HIS A 198 -10.11 -3.49 1.97
C HIS A 198 -11.46 -3.22 2.65
N LEU A 199 -12.57 -3.26 1.89
CA LEU A 199 -13.91 -3.22 2.47
C LEU A 199 -14.14 -4.41 3.41
N GLY A 200 -13.79 -5.62 3.00
CA GLY A 200 -13.89 -6.80 3.86
C GLY A 200 -13.07 -6.66 5.15
N ALA A 201 -11.82 -6.21 5.03
CA ALA A 201 -10.97 -5.94 6.21
C ALA A 201 -11.54 -4.84 7.11
N TRP A 202 -12.08 -3.76 6.52
CA TRP A 202 -12.74 -2.67 7.23
C TRP A 202 -13.96 -3.13 8.02
N MET A 203 -14.74 -4.05 7.45
CA MET A 203 -15.98 -4.59 8.02
C MET A 203 -15.76 -5.81 8.93
N ALA A 204 -14.51 -6.22 9.19
CA ALA A 204 -14.21 -7.31 10.10
C ALA A 204 -14.75 -7.03 11.53
N ARG A 205 -15.27 -8.05 12.19
CA ARG A 205 -16.05 -8.02 13.45
C ARG A 205 -17.44 -7.41 13.36
N ARG A 206 -17.87 -6.94 12.19
CA ARG A 206 -19.26 -6.53 11.96
C ARG A 206 -20.07 -7.71 11.46
N THR A 207 -21.40 -7.62 11.56
CA THR A 207 -22.28 -8.69 11.10
C THR A 207 -22.30 -8.76 9.57
N ASP A 208 -22.81 -9.86 9.02
CA ASP A 208 -22.94 -9.99 7.57
C ASP A 208 -24.05 -9.09 7.02
N GLU A 209 -25.07 -8.77 7.82
CA GLU A 209 -26.09 -7.78 7.52
C GLU A 209 -25.49 -6.36 7.40
N GLU A 210 -24.58 -5.98 8.29
CA GLU A 210 -23.85 -4.72 8.21
C GLU A 210 -22.96 -4.64 6.95
N LEU A 211 -22.27 -5.73 6.60
CA LEU A 211 -21.52 -5.80 5.35
C LEU A 211 -22.45 -5.67 4.14
N GLN A 212 -23.63 -6.31 4.18
CA GLN A 212 -24.62 -6.20 3.10
C GLN A 212 -25.18 -4.77 3.00
N GLU A 213 -25.38 -4.07 4.12
CA GLU A 213 -25.74 -2.64 4.15
C GLU A 213 -24.63 -1.79 3.49
N ALA A 214 -23.37 -2.02 3.83
CA ALA A 214 -22.22 -1.34 3.23
C ALA A 214 -22.16 -1.56 1.71
N LEU A 215 -22.31 -2.80 1.25
CA LEU A 215 -22.39 -3.13 -0.19
C LEU A 215 -23.55 -2.39 -0.87
N SER A 216 -24.71 -2.32 -0.22
CA SER A 216 -25.89 -1.64 -0.78
C SER A 216 -25.67 -0.13 -0.94
N ILE A 217 -24.95 0.52 -0.03
CA ILE A 217 -24.53 1.93 -0.16
C ILE A 217 -23.61 2.11 -1.37
N LEU A 218 -22.65 1.21 -1.54
CA LEU A 218 -21.66 1.27 -2.63
C LEU A 218 -22.29 1.02 -4.01
N HIS A 219 -23.37 0.25 -4.08
CA HIS A 219 -24.09 -0.03 -5.32
C HIS A 219 -24.64 1.22 -6.02
N ALA A 220 -24.81 2.34 -5.31
CA ALA A 220 -25.25 3.61 -5.89
C ALA A 220 -24.23 4.25 -6.85
N ALA A 221 -22.96 3.81 -6.80
CA ALA A 221 -21.90 4.23 -7.72
C ALA A 221 -20.98 3.03 -8.00
N PRO A 222 -21.38 2.16 -8.97
CA PRO A 222 -20.78 0.84 -9.14
C PRO A 222 -19.37 0.86 -9.76
N LEU A 223 -19.02 1.88 -10.52
CA LEU A 223 -17.73 1.95 -11.21
C LEU A 223 -16.87 3.07 -10.61
N TYR A 224 -15.56 2.91 -10.67
CA TYR A 224 -14.63 3.86 -10.06
C TYR A 224 -14.59 5.23 -10.76
N ASP A 225 -15.05 5.32 -11.99
CA ASP A 225 -15.23 6.55 -12.77
C ASP A 225 -16.61 7.21 -12.58
N ASP A 226 -17.50 6.59 -11.80
CA ASP A 226 -18.75 7.23 -11.38
C ASP A 226 -18.46 8.40 -10.44
N SER A 227 -19.12 9.52 -10.65
CA SER A 227 -18.95 10.74 -9.82
C SER A 227 -19.28 10.53 -8.33
N GLY A 228 -20.02 9.50 -8.00
CA GLY A 228 -20.40 9.12 -6.63
C GLY A 228 -19.51 8.05 -5.98
N TRP A 229 -18.52 7.51 -6.69
CA TRP A 229 -17.75 6.37 -6.20
C TRP A 229 -17.06 6.67 -4.87
N LEU A 230 -16.30 7.76 -4.82
CA LEU A 230 -15.62 8.18 -3.61
C LEU A 230 -16.61 8.58 -2.51
N ARG A 231 -17.68 9.31 -2.85
CA ARG A 231 -18.72 9.73 -1.91
C ARG A 231 -19.37 8.54 -1.20
N THR A 232 -19.77 7.51 -1.94
CA THR A 232 -20.41 6.33 -1.34
C THR A 232 -19.43 5.55 -0.46
N ALA A 233 -18.15 5.49 -0.80
CA ALA A 233 -17.14 4.90 0.08
C ALA A 233 -16.99 5.68 1.39
N TRP A 234 -16.99 7.02 1.36
CA TRP A 234 -16.99 7.83 2.58
C TRP A 234 -18.26 7.68 3.40
N GLN A 235 -19.44 7.53 2.76
CA GLN A 235 -20.69 7.23 3.46
C GLN A 235 -20.61 5.89 4.22
N VAL A 236 -20.02 4.86 3.64
CA VAL A 236 -19.78 3.58 4.34
C VAL A 236 -18.84 3.78 5.53
N ARG A 237 -17.75 4.53 5.38
CA ARG A 237 -16.81 4.81 6.47
C ARG A 237 -17.46 5.59 7.62
N GLU A 238 -18.30 6.57 7.28
CA GLU A 238 -19.06 7.35 8.25
C GLU A 238 -20.10 6.51 8.99
N ARG A 239 -20.81 5.64 8.25
CA ARG A 239 -21.80 4.71 8.81
C ARG A 239 -21.17 3.62 9.68
N PHE A 240 -19.98 3.15 9.31
CA PHE A 240 -19.24 2.09 9.98
C PHE A 240 -17.80 2.55 10.33
N PRO A 241 -17.65 3.49 11.28
CA PRO A 241 -16.33 4.02 11.62
C PRO A 241 -15.49 3.01 12.42
N ASN A 242 -14.19 3.31 12.54
CA ASN A 242 -13.26 2.62 13.42
C ASN A 242 -13.12 1.11 13.10
N PRO A 243 -12.42 0.75 12.02
CA PRO A 243 -12.14 -0.65 11.70
C PRO A 243 -11.37 -1.32 12.85
N ALA A 244 -11.70 -2.58 13.13
CA ALA A 244 -11.04 -3.34 14.20
C ALA A 244 -9.64 -3.85 13.81
N TYR A 245 -9.33 -3.85 12.51
CA TYR A 245 -8.10 -4.39 11.94
C TYR A 245 -7.51 -3.45 10.91
N GLU A 246 -6.19 -3.60 10.72
CA GLU A 246 -5.46 -2.90 9.68
C GLU A 246 -5.52 -3.65 8.35
N SER A 247 -5.29 -2.92 7.27
CA SER A 247 -5.06 -3.45 5.92
C SER A 247 -4.09 -2.54 5.18
N LEU A 248 -3.39 -3.06 4.17
CA LEU A 248 -2.30 -2.37 3.48
C LEU A 248 -2.58 -2.24 1.98
N GLY A 249 -2.75 -1.01 1.53
CA GLY A 249 -2.77 -0.67 0.10
C GLY A 249 -1.39 -0.20 -0.37
N ILE A 250 -0.96 -0.67 -1.55
CA ILE A 250 0.31 -0.25 -2.17
C ILE A 250 0.04 0.32 -3.58
N PRO A 251 -0.54 1.51 -3.70
CA PRO A 251 -0.82 2.14 -4.98
C PRO A 251 0.39 2.89 -5.54
N THR A 252 0.24 3.37 -6.79
CA THR A 252 1.22 4.21 -7.46
C THR A 252 0.57 5.42 -8.12
N TRP A 253 1.29 6.55 -8.19
CA TRP A 253 0.85 7.69 -9.00
C TRP A 253 0.99 7.47 -10.51
N LEU A 254 1.67 6.40 -10.97
CA LEU A 254 1.68 6.05 -12.40
C LEU A 254 0.25 5.81 -12.93
N TYR A 255 -0.60 5.22 -12.11
CA TYR A 255 -2.02 4.98 -12.36
C TYR A 255 -2.91 5.91 -11.53
N GLY A 256 -2.47 7.13 -11.25
CA GLY A 256 -3.15 8.08 -10.37
C GLY A 256 -4.50 8.61 -10.89
N HIS A 257 -4.93 8.20 -12.10
CA HIS A 257 -6.31 8.35 -12.57
C HIS A 257 -7.25 7.34 -11.90
N GLU A 258 -6.72 6.27 -11.30
CA GLU A 258 -7.45 5.35 -10.44
C GLU A 258 -7.30 5.84 -8.99
N PRO A 259 -8.42 6.21 -8.31
CA PRO A 259 -8.34 6.71 -6.95
C PRO A 259 -7.90 5.58 -5.99
N SER A 260 -7.12 5.93 -4.98
CA SER A 260 -6.80 4.99 -3.90
C SER A 260 -8.06 4.63 -3.12
N THR A 261 -8.23 3.35 -2.75
CA THR A 261 -9.42 2.95 -1.99
C THR A 261 -9.45 3.61 -0.61
N PRO A 262 -10.59 4.21 -0.20
CA PRO A 262 -10.73 4.78 1.14
C PRO A 262 -10.77 3.74 2.28
N PHE A 263 -10.90 2.44 1.97
CA PHE A 263 -10.99 1.40 2.98
C PHE A 263 -9.64 0.83 3.44
N ALA A 264 -8.54 1.10 2.72
CA ALA A 264 -7.21 0.74 3.20
C ALA A 264 -6.83 1.62 4.40
N THR A 265 -6.50 1.02 5.53
CA THR A 265 -6.12 1.77 6.74
C THR A 265 -4.71 2.32 6.66
N ASN A 266 -3.83 1.64 5.94
CA ASN A 266 -2.44 2.02 5.72
C ASN A 266 -2.14 1.99 4.23
N ILE A 267 -1.50 3.05 3.71
CA ILE A 267 -1.25 3.20 2.26
C ILE A 267 0.22 3.56 2.02
N ALA A 268 0.93 2.68 1.32
CA ALA A 268 2.27 2.94 0.82
C ALA A 268 2.18 3.34 -0.66
N LYS A 269 2.05 4.63 -0.97
CA LYS A 269 1.91 5.11 -2.35
C LYS A 269 3.25 5.53 -2.92
N PHE A 270 3.63 4.98 -4.09
CA PHE A 270 4.93 5.16 -4.74
C PHE A 270 4.81 5.95 -6.05
N PHE A 271 5.90 6.60 -6.44
CA PHE A 271 6.09 7.12 -7.80
C PHE A 271 6.60 6.02 -8.74
N ASP A 272 7.50 5.15 -8.25
CA ASP A 272 8.05 4.05 -9.03
C ASP A 272 7.12 2.82 -8.97
N ASN A 273 6.64 2.41 -10.16
CA ASN A 273 5.73 1.28 -10.28
C ASN A 273 6.42 -0.07 -10.05
N SER A 274 7.72 -0.17 -10.35
CA SER A 274 8.47 -1.43 -10.17
C SER A 274 8.52 -1.84 -8.70
N ILE A 275 8.74 -0.88 -7.81
CA ILE A 275 8.73 -1.12 -6.35
C ILE A 275 7.34 -1.62 -5.90
N ARG A 276 6.29 -1.09 -6.48
CA ARG A 276 4.91 -1.48 -6.17
C ARG A 276 4.58 -2.88 -6.70
N GLU A 277 4.92 -3.18 -7.95
CA GLU A 277 4.60 -4.47 -8.58
C GLU A 277 5.31 -5.62 -7.87
N ASP A 278 6.61 -5.55 -7.73
CA ASP A 278 7.39 -6.57 -7.01
C ASP A 278 7.06 -6.61 -5.51
N GLY A 279 6.77 -5.44 -4.94
CA GLY A 279 6.61 -5.27 -3.49
C GLY A 279 5.51 -6.13 -2.91
N ILE A 280 4.33 -6.22 -3.54
CA ILE A 280 3.19 -6.97 -3.00
C ILE A 280 3.50 -8.47 -2.96
N LEU A 281 4.00 -9.03 -4.06
CA LEU A 281 4.32 -10.46 -4.17
C LEU A 281 5.45 -10.87 -3.22
N THR A 282 6.40 -9.98 -2.95
CA THR A 282 7.53 -10.26 -2.06
C THR A 282 7.20 -10.16 -0.56
N ILE A 283 6.03 -9.66 -0.20
CA ILE A 283 5.61 -9.55 1.20
C ILE A 283 4.45 -10.48 1.56
N ALA A 284 3.63 -10.91 0.60
CA ALA A 284 2.43 -11.71 0.82
C ALA A 284 2.74 -13.20 1.03
N GLY A 285 3.54 -13.52 2.04
CA GLY A 285 4.00 -14.88 2.33
C GLY A 285 2.92 -15.83 2.87
N GLY A 286 1.69 -15.37 3.10
CA GLY A 286 0.53 -16.19 3.44
C GLY A 286 -0.23 -16.72 2.22
N GLY A 287 0.11 -16.24 1.02
CA GLY A 287 -0.50 -16.65 -0.25
C GLY A 287 -1.14 -15.52 -1.04
N ILE A 288 -1.50 -15.80 -2.27
CA ILE A 288 -2.11 -14.84 -3.20
C ILE A 288 -3.44 -15.36 -3.72
N ILE A 289 -4.46 -14.51 -3.67
CA ILE A 289 -5.75 -14.73 -4.32
C ILE A 289 -5.76 -13.97 -5.65
N PHE A 290 -5.98 -14.66 -6.74
CA PHE A 290 -6.16 -14.10 -8.08
C PHE A 290 -7.65 -14.08 -8.42
N THR A 291 -8.22 -12.89 -8.54
CA THR A 291 -9.58 -12.68 -9.06
C THR A 291 -9.54 -12.33 -10.55
N PRO A 292 -10.66 -12.42 -11.29
CA PRO A 292 -10.71 -12.00 -12.68
C PRO A 292 -10.04 -10.65 -12.91
N GLY A 293 -9.07 -10.61 -13.82
CA GLY A 293 -8.23 -9.44 -14.07
C GLY A 293 -7.69 -9.37 -15.50
N SER A 294 -6.83 -8.40 -15.77
CA SER A 294 -6.26 -8.13 -17.08
C SER A 294 -4.76 -8.47 -17.14
N ALA A 295 -4.03 -7.82 -18.05
CA ALA A 295 -2.62 -8.09 -18.31
C ALA A 295 -1.72 -8.01 -17.05
N GLY A 296 -1.94 -7.04 -16.16
CA GLY A 296 -1.18 -6.94 -14.91
C GLY A 296 -1.38 -8.17 -14.02
N THR A 297 -2.63 -8.63 -13.87
CA THR A 297 -2.92 -9.84 -13.10
C THR A 297 -2.26 -11.09 -13.70
N LEU A 298 -2.19 -11.18 -15.03
CA LEU A 298 -1.46 -12.29 -15.70
C LEU A 298 0.04 -12.23 -15.38
N GLN A 299 0.65 -11.07 -15.43
CA GLN A 299 2.04 -10.88 -15.05
C GLN A 299 2.27 -11.33 -13.60
N GLU A 300 1.42 -10.89 -12.67
CA GLU A 300 1.50 -11.22 -11.25
C GLU A 300 1.37 -12.74 -11.00
N ILE A 301 0.50 -13.44 -11.75
CA ILE A 301 0.36 -14.90 -11.66
C ILE A 301 1.68 -15.63 -12.00
N PHE A 302 2.30 -15.25 -13.12
CA PHE A 302 3.55 -15.90 -13.52
C PHE A 302 4.75 -15.50 -12.66
N GLN A 303 4.75 -14.29 -12.14
CA GLN A 303 5.76 -13.83 -11.18
C GLN A 303 5.65 -14.60 -9.85
N GLU A 304 4.45 -14.80 -9.33
CA GLU A 304 4.22 -15.61 -8.12
C GLU A 304 4.58 -17.09 -8.37
N ALA A 305 4.27 -17.64 -9.56
CA ALA A 305 4.69 -18.98 -9.93
C ALA A 305 6.22 -19.12 -9.93
N VAL A 306 6.96 -18.08 -10.32
CA VAL A 306 8.44 -18.03 -10.24
C VAL A 306 8.90 -17.96 -8.78
N HIS A 307 8.25 -17.15 -7.93
CA HIS A 307 8.58 -17.08 -6.49
C HIS A 307 8.43 -18.44 -5.82
N ASN A 308 7.33 -19.14 -6.09
CA ASN A 308 7.11 -20.50 -5.58
C ASN A 308 8.09 -21.51 -6.16
N HIS A 309 8.37 -21.45 -7.47
CA HIS A 309 9.34 -22.36 -8.11
C HIS A 309 10.71 -22.31 -7.42
N TYR A 310 11.19 -21.11 -7.12
CA TYR A 310 12.49 -20.91 -6.47
C TYR A 310 12.42 -20.88 -4.93
N LEU A 311 11.24 -21.05 -4.36
CA LEU A 311 11.02 -20.96 -2.90
C LEU A 311 11.58 -19.65 -2.31
N THR A 312 11.18 -18.51 -2.88
CA THR A 312 11.71 -17.18 -2.51
C THR A 312 11.56 -16.87 -1.00
N PHE A 313 10.49 -17.35 -0.37
CA PHE A 313 10.29 -17.27 1.07
C PHE A 313 10.95 -18.39 1.88
N GLY A 314 11.60 -19.36 1.23
CA GLY A 314 12.05 -20.63 1.83
C GLY A 314 10.96 -21.70 1.90
N TYR A 315 9.75 -21.39 1.46
CA TYR A 315 8.57 -22.28 1.39
C TYR A 315 7.68 -21.85 0.22
N SER A 316 6.71 -22.71 -0.15
CA SER A 316 5.70 -22.39 -1.17
C SER A 316 4.51 -21.71 -0.55
N THR A 317 3.96 -20.70 -1.24
CA THR A 317 2.75 -19.98 -0.87
C THR A 317 1.55 -20.46 -1.70
N PRO A 318 0.33 -20.53 -1.13
CA PRO A 318 -0.87 -20.87 -1.89
C PRO A 318 -1.18 -19.84 -2.98
N MET A 319 -1.48 -20.31 -4.18
CA MET A 319 -1.99 -19.54 -5.31
C MET A 319 -3.45 -19.93 -5.53
N VAL A 320 -4.36 -19.08 -5.09
CA VAL A 320 -5.81 -19.31 -5.16
C VAL A 320 -6.40 -18.55 -6.34
N PHE A 321 -6.97 -19.26 -7.29
CA PHE A 321 -7.65 -18.72 -8.47
C PHE A 321 -9.16 -18.70 -8.17
N LEU A 322 -9.72 -17.53 -7.96
CA LEU A 322 -11.15 -17.33 -7.72
C LEU A 322 -11.84 -17.02 -9.05
N GLY A 323 -12.84 -17.82 -9.43
CA GLY A 323 -13.55 -17.67 -10.70
C GLY A 323 -13.19 -18.75 -11.73
N THR A 324 -13.70 -19.97 -11.52
CA THR A 324 -13.36 -21.15 -12.33
C THR A 324 -13.56 -20.90 -13.82
N LYS A 325 -14.72 -20.42 -14.23
CA LYS A 325 -15.02 -20.17 -15.64
C LYS A 325 -14.07 -19.15 -16.28
N PHE A 326 -13.72 -18.10 -15.53
CA PHE A 326 -12.79 -17.09 -16.04
C PHE A 326 -11.42 -17.69 -16.34
N TRP A 327 -10.86 -18.42 -15.39
CA TRP A 327 -9.49 -18.95 -15.48
C TRP A 327 -9.36 -20.20 -16.37
N THR A 328 -10.46 -20.88 -16.71
CA THR A 328 -10.44 -22.06 -17.57
C THR A 328 -10.88 -21.77 -19.00
N GLU A 329 -11.80 -20.82 -19.22
CA GLU A 329 -12.44 -20.59 -20.53
C GLU A 329 -12.16 -19.20 -21.10
N GLN A 330 -12.34 -18.12 -20.30
CA GLN A 330 -12.24 -16.74 -20.81
C GLN A 330 -10.78 -16.32 -20.93
N VAL A 331 -9.98 -16.58 -19.90
CA VAL A 331 -8.52 -16.38 -19.86
C VAL A 331 -7.90 -17.68 -19.35
N PRO A 332 -7.63 -18.64 -20.23
CA PRO A 332 -7.31 -20.02 -19.84
C PRO A 332 -5.86 -20.18 -19.30
N VAL A 333 -5.57 -19.45 -18.22
CA VAL A 333 -4.28 -19.53 -17.50
C VAL A 333 -4.18 -20.82 -16.71
N TRP A 334 -5.29 -21.29 -16.15
CA TRP A 334 -5.29 -22.50 -15.33
C TRP A 334 -4.79 -23.74 -16.08
N PRO A 335 -5.31 -24.09 -17.28
CA PRO A 335 -4.78 -25.21 -18.06
C PRO A 335 -3.29 -25.05 -18.40
N LEU A 336 -2.85 -23.81 -18.68
CA LEU A 336 -1.45 -23.53 -18.99
C LEU A 336 -0.55 -23.80 -17.79
N ILE A 337 -0.90 -23.27 -16.61
CA ILE A 337 -0.12 -23.50 -15.39
C ILE A 337 -0.07 -24.99 -15.04
N GLN A 338 -1.20 -25.71 -15.15
CA GLN A 338 -1.22 -27.15 -14.93
C GLN A 338 -0.30 -27.89 -15.90
N HIS A 339 -0.26 -27.48 -17.17
CA HIS A 339 0.64 -28.06 -18.16
C HIS A 339 2.11 -27.79 -17.78
N LEU A 340 2.45 -26.58 -17.38
CA LEU A 340 3.81 -26.20 -16.98
C LEU A 340 4.28 -26.95 -15.71
N VAL A 341 3.38 -27.22 -14.78
CA VAL A 341 3.69 -28.07 -13.62
C VAL A 341 3.90 -29.50 -14.03
N LYS A 342 3.03 -30.06 -14.89
CA LYS A 342 3.17 -31.46 -15.39
C LYS A 342 4.43 -31.68 -16.21
N SER A 343 4.86 -30.68 -16.97
CA SER A 343 6.10 -30.73 -17.76
C SER A 343 7.37 -30.55 -16.93
N GLY A 344 7.24 -30.21 -15.63
CA GLY A 344 8.39 -29.92 -14.77
C GLY A 344 8.97 -28.51 -14.94
N THR A 345 8.37 -27.66 -15.79
CA THR A 345 8.82 -26.28 -15.99
C THR A 345 8.65 -25.45 -14.71
N TYR A 346 7.51 -25.63 -14.01
CA TYR A 346 7.31 -25.10 -12.66
C TYR A 346 7.27 -26.25 -11.64
N GLN A 347 7.87 -25.99 -10.48
CA GLN A 347 7.87 -26.89 -9.33
C GLN A 347 7.35 -26.11 -8.09
N ASN A 348 7.01 -26.82 -7.05
CA ASN A 348 6.65 -26.25 -5.74
C ASN A 348 5.40 -25.37 -5.76
N LEU A 349 4.53 -25.42 -6.76
CA LEU A 349 3.30 -24.64 -6.81
C LEU A 349 2.19 -25.31 -6.00
N ILE A 350 1.57 -24.56 -5.07
CA ILE A 350 0.35 -24.94 -4.35
C ILE A 350 -0.80 -24.21 -5.04
N LEU A 351 -1.60 -24.95 -5.83
CA LEU A 351 -2.63 -24.39 -6.70
C LEU A 351 -4.04 -24.76 -6.20
N CYS A 352 -4.91 -23.76 -6.10
CA CYS A 352 -6.32 -23.93 -5.80
C CYS A 352 -7.15 -23.15 -6.84
N LEU A 353 -8.12 -23.81 -7.48
CA LEU A 353 -9.10 -23.16 -8.37
C LEU A 353 -10.49 -23.40 -7.80
N THR A 354 -11.23 -22.34 -7.54
CA THR A 354 -12.53 -22.46 -6.89
C THR A 354 -13.43 -21.25 -7.19
N ASP A 355 -14.74 -21.46 -7.07
CA ASP A 355 -15.77 -20.42 -6.99
C ASP A 355 -16.31 -20.26 -5.56
N ARG A 356 -15.75 -21.00 -4.59
CA ARG A 356 -16.25 -21.06 -3.22
C ARG A 356 -15.25 -20.43 -2.24
N GLU A 357 -15.75 -19.51 -1.45
CA GLU A 357 -14.97 -18.77 -0.46
C GLU A 357 -14.37 -19.69 0.62
N GLU A 358 -15.13 -20.72 1.05
CA GLU A 358 -14.68 -21.68 2.06
C GLU A 358 -13.47 -22.51 1.58
N GLU A 359 -13.45 -22.85 0.29
CA GLU A 359 -12.34 -23.60 -0.31
C GLU A 359 -11.11 -22.70 -0.45
N ALA A 360 -11.31 -21.44 -0.88
CA ALA A 360 -10.25 -20.44 -0.93
C ALA A 360 -9.63 -20.21 0.46
N GLU A 361 -10.48 -20.02 1.47
CA GLU A 361 -10.06 -19.84 2.85
C GLU A 361 -9.30 -21.06 3.37
N LYS A 362 -9.80 -22.27 3.12
CA LYS A 362 -9.12 -23.52 3.54
C LYS A 362 -7.74 -23.63 2.89
N ALA A 363 -7.59 -23.30 1.61
CA ALA A 363 -6.33 -23.36 0.92
C ALA A 363 -5.27 -22.39 1.49
N LEU A 364 -5.73 -21.20 1.96
CA LEU A 364 -4.85 -20.19 2.55
C LEU A 364 -4.55 -20.44 4.04
N CYS A 365 -5.46 -21.09 4.75
CA CYS A 365 -5.32 -21.37 6.20
C CYS A 365 -4.82 -22.81 6.48
N ALA A 366 -4.29 -23.51 5.49
CA ALA A 366 -3.74 -24.84 5.68
C ALA A 366 -2.62 -24.83 6.72
N PRO A 367 -2.49 -25.89 7.56
CA PRO A 367 -1.41 -26.01 8.52
C PRO A 367 -0.02 -25.94 7.85
N ASP A 368 0.96 -25.43 8.58
CA ASP A 368 2.35 -25.26 8.10
C ASP A 368 2.98 -26.57 7.60
N ASP A 369 2.54 -27.71 8.08
CA ASP A 369 3.02 -29.04 7.68
C ASP A 369 2.63 -29.44 6.25
N GLU A 370 1.61 -28.79 5.67
CA GLU A 370 1.21 -28.96 4.27
C GLU A 370 1.94 -27.97 3.32
N LEU A 371 2.54 -26.93 3.88
CA LEU A 371 3.37 -26.00 3.13
C LEU A 371 4.73 -26.66 2.86
N ARG A 372 4.98 -26.98 1.61
CA ARG A 372 6.21 -27.68 1.21
C ARG A 372 7.44 -26.87 1.58
N MET A 373 8.09 -27.26 2.67
CA MET A 373 9.40 -26.73 3.02
C MET A 373 10.47 -27.41 2.14
N LYS A 374 11.52 -26.68 1.86
CA LYS A 374 12.70 -27.25 1.20
C LYS A 374 13.44 -28.09 2.23
N ASP A 375 13.55 -29.38 2.00
CA ASP A 375 14.50 -30.27 2.67
C ASP A 375 15.96 -29.91 2.34
#